data_cecbc79556e95e00ba50a611c2740e34
#
_entry.id   cecbc79556e95e00ba50a611c2740e34
#
_cell.length_a   1.000
_cell.length_b   1.000
_cell.length_c   1.000
_cell.angle_alpha   90.00
_cell.angle_beta   90.00
_cell.angle_gamma   90.00
#
_symmetry.space_group_name_H-M   'P 1'
#
loop_
_entity.id
_entity.type
_entity.pdbx_description
1 polymer ?
#
loop_
_entity_poly.entity_id
_entity_poly.type
_entity_poly.pdbx_seq_one_letter_code
_entity_poly.pdbx_strand_id
1 'polypeptide(L)'
;SSVTITEPAVLAASTVANVNVTCNGLSNGSATASGSGGTSPYTFAWSNSATTASITGLSAGSYTVTVTDANSCTSTSSVTITEPAILVASTVANANVTCNGLSNGSATASGSGGTSPYTFAWSNSATTASITGLSAGSYTVTVSDANSCTTTSSVTITEPTVLTASSVVNTNISCNGGNNGSATASGAGGTAPYTFAWSNAATTATASGLVAGTYTVTVSDANSCTTTS
;
A
#
# COMPACT_ATOMS: atom_id res chain seq x y z
N SER A 1 80.42 12.55 -22.26
CA SER A 1 79.52 12.51 -21.14
C SER A 1 78.09 12.71 -21.65
N SER A 2 77.20 11.79 -21.30
CA SER A 2 75.76 11.85 -21.61
C SER A 2 74.98 12.25 -20.36
N VAL A 3 74.00 13.12 -20.50
CA VAL A 3 73.02 13.49 -19.45
C VAL A 3 71.67 12.98 -19.89
N THR A 4 71.01 12.26 -19.02
CA THR A 4 69.63 11.80 -19.23
C THR A 4 68.65 12.66 -18.38
N ILE A 5 67.69 13.29 -19.02
CA ILE A 5 66.63 14.01 -18.37
C ILE A 5 65.43 13.04 -18.37
N THR A 6 64.85 12.79 -17.20
CA THR A 6 63.68 11.91 -17.02
C THR A 6 62.48 12.74 -16.56
N GLU A 7 61.29 12.29 -16.89
CA GLU A 7 60.00 12.83 -16.40
C GLU A 7 59.25 11.79 -15.58
N PRO A 8 58.44 12.19 -14.61
CA PRO A 8 57.54 11.27 -13.89
C PRO A 8 56.50 10.66 -14.83
N ALA A 9 55.92 9.51 -14.43
CA ALA A 9 54.76 8.95 -15.11
C ALA A 9 53.58 9.95 -15.05
N VAL A 10 52.70 9.93 -16.05
CA VAL A 10 51.54 10.82 -16.10
C VAL A 10 50.65 10.60 -14.87
N LEU A 11 50.29 11.69 -14.18
CA LEU A 11 49.35 11.63 -13.07
C LEU A 11 47.94 11.26 -13.58
N ALA A 12 47.36 10.23 -13.02
CA ALA A 12 45.99 9.79 -13.29
C ALA A 12 45.16 9.77 -12.01
N ALA A 13 43.99 10.38 -12.04
CA ALA A 13 42.97 10.30 -10.99
C ALA A 13 41.97 9.21 -11.34
N SER A 14 41.50 8.48 -10.34
CA SER A 14 40.39 7.51 -10.46
C SER A 14 39.42 7.64 -9.31
N THR A 15 38.16 7.30 -9.55
CA THR A 15 37.06 7.34 -8.56
C THR A 15 36.23 6.08 -8.62
N VAL A 16 35.75 5.64 -7.46
CA VAL A 16 34.81 4.50 -7.31
C VAL A 16 33.67 4.90 -6.38
N ALA A 17 32.44 4.64 -6.79
CA ALA A 17 31.28 4.66 -5.90
C ALA A 17 31.33 3.42 -5.03
N ASN A 18 31.49 3.59 -3.72
CA ASN A 18 31.55 2.47 -2.76
C ASN A 18 30.13 2.04 -2.36
N VAL A 19 29.27 3.01 -2.09
CA VAL A 19 27.86 2.82 -1.73
C VAL A 19 27.03 3.86 -2.46
N ASN A 20 25.99 3.40 -3.16
CA ASN A 20 24.92 4.27 -3.65
C ASN A 20 23.91 4.56 -2.53
N VAL A 21 23.08 5.57 -2.70
CA VAL A 21 22.02 5.90 -1.74
C VAL A 21 21.03 4.73 -1.64
N THR A 22 20.71 4.30 -0.42
CA THR A 22 19.87 3.11 -0.19
C THR A 22 18.38 3.39 -0.35
N CYS A 23 17.91 4.59 0.07
CA CYS A 23 16.52 5.02 -0.10
C CYS A 23 16.49 6.36 -0.83
N ASN A 24 15.51 6.56 -1.68
CA ASN A 24 15.34 7.84 -2.38
C ASN A 24 15.34 9.02 -1.39
N GLY A 25 16.13 10.04 -1.72
CA GLY A 25 16.26 11.27 -0.94
C GLY A 25 17.17 11.18 0.30
N LEU A 26 17.76 10.02 0.61
CA LEU A 26 18.77 9.95 1.66
C LEU A 26 20.14 10.47 1.20
N SER A 27 21.04 10.62 2.17
CA SER A 27 22.43 11.06 1.96
C SER A 27 23.37 10.10 2.67
N ASN A 28 23.38 8.83 2.24
CA ASN A 28 24.23 7.78 2.81
C ASN A 28 25.17 7.13 1.79
N GLY A 29 25.30 7.74 0.61
CA GLY A 29 26.25 7.33 -0.41
C GLY A 29 27.70 7.57 0.01
N SER A 30 28.64 6.89 -0.64
CA SER A 30 30.07 7.09 -0.42
C SER A 30 30.89 6.84 -1.68
N ALA A 31 32.01 7.52 -1.77
CA ALA A 31 32.96 7.37 -2.88
C ALA A 31 34.41 7.46 -2.39
N THR A 32 35.31 6.85 -3.16
CA THR A 32 36.76 6.94 -2.92
C THR A 32 37.47 7.38 -4.19
N ALA A 33 38.46 8.28 -4.03
CA ALA A 33 39.37 8.67 -5.05
C ALA A 33 40.78 8.10 -4.80
N SER A 34 41.51 7.88 -5.86
CA SER A 34 42.93 7.53 -5.80
C SER A 34 43.71 8.23 -6.91
N GLY A 35 44.98 8.46 -6.66
CA GLY A 35 45.97 8.96 -7.65
C GLY A 35 46.99 7.88 -8.00
N SER A 36 47.45 7.87 -9.22
CA SER A 36 48.57 7.02 -9.67
C SER A 36 49.46 7.79 -10.65
N GLY A 37 50.70 7.40 -10.77
CA GLY A 37 51.69 8.19 -11.53
C GLY A 37 52.03 9.50 -10.81
N GLY A 38 52.64 10.46 -11.52
CA GLY A 38 53.12 11.70 -10.91
C GLY A 38 54.11 11.48 -9.76
N THR A 39 54.12 12.38 -8.80
CA THR A 39 55.00 12.34 -7.62
C THR A 39 54.16 12.37 -6.33
N SER A 40 54.21 11.30 -5.51
CA SER A 40 53.50 11.28 -4.22
C SER A 40 54.13 12.22 -3.19
N PRO A 41 53.41 12.71 -2.15
CA PRO A 41 52.00 12.41 -1.81
C PRO A 41 51.00 13.12 -2.70
N TYR A 42 49.75 12.55 -2.73
CA TYR A 42 48.62 13.14 -3.42
C TYR A 42 47.69 13.87 -2.45
N THR A 43 47.11 14.98 -2.90
CA THR A 43 46.02 15.70 -2.23
C THR A 43 44.75 15.63 -3.06
N PHE A 44 43.61 15.76 -2.43
CA PHE A 44 42.31 15.62 -3.04
C PHE A 44 41.46 16.87 -2.80
N ALA A 45 40.74 17.31 -3.81
CA ALA A 45 39.75 18.38 -3.69
C ALA A 45 38.49 17.99 -4.46
N TRP A 46 37.43 17.68 -3.74
CA TRP A 46 36.17 17.29 -4.30
C TRP A 46 35.22 18.48 -4.55
N SER A 47 34.29 18.33 -5.48
CA SER A 47 33.29 19.35 -5.82
C SER A 47 32.38 19.75 -4.63
N ASN A 48 32.28 18.93 -3.60
CA ASN A 48 31.56 19.22 -2.33
C ASN A 48 32.50 19.83 -1.26
N SER A 49 33.67 20.29 -1.62
CA SER A 49 34.69 20.89 -0.75
C SER A 49 35.41 19.91 0.21
N ALA A 50 35.16 18.61 0.10
CA ALA A 50 35.90 17.61 0.88
C ALA A 50 37.35 17.48 0.34
N THR A 51 38.30 17.17 1.24
CA THR A 51 39.72 17.07 0.93
C THR A 51 40.34 15.71 1.24
N THR A 52 39.50 14.74 1.66
CA THR A 52 39.93 13.37 1.97
C THR A 52 39.80 12.46 0.75
N ALA A 53 40.62 11.40 0.71
CA ALA A 53 40.50 10.40 -0.36
C ALA A 53 39.14 9.72 -0.41
N SER A 54 38.51 9.50 0.75
CA SER A 54 37.15 8.92 0.86
C SER A 54 36.18 9.96 1.38
N ILE A 55 34.99 10.00 0.78
CA ILE A 55 33.86 10.88 1.17
C ILE A 55 32.63 10.07 1.40
N THR A 56 31.85 10.45 2.41
CA THR A 56 30.62 9.78 2.86
C THR A 56 29.49 10.79 3.04
N GLY A 57 28.28 10.30 3.33
CA GLY A 57 27.13 11.20 3.51
C GLY A 57 26.68 11.85 2.21
N LEU A 58 26.87 11.17 1.07
CA LEU A 58 26.56 11.72 -0.25
C LEU A 58 25.11 11.46 -0.62
N SER A 59 24.46 12.50 -1.13
CA SER A 59 23.20 12.38 -1.87
C SER A 59 23.46 11.83 -3.27
N ALA A 60 22.41 11.44 -3.99
CA ALA A 60 22.51 11.14 -5.42
C ALA A 60 23.00 12.37 -6.19
N GLY A 61 23.92 12.15 -7.11
CA GLY A 61 24.54 13.22 -7.88
C GLY A 61 25.93 12.86 -8.41
N SER A 62 26.53 13.79 -9.15
CA SER A 62 27.88 13.63 -9.69
C SER A 62 28.89 14.40 -8.82
N TYR A 63 29.95 13.72 -8.45
CA TYR A 63 31.05 14.27 -7.65
C TYR A 63 32.35 14.18 -8.44
N THR A 64 33.01 15.33 -8.63
CA THR A 64 34.29 15.41 -9.30
C THR A 64 35.39 15.65 -8.28
N VAL A 65 36.49 14.94 -8.40
CA VAL A 65 37.70 15.16 -7.60
C VAL A 65 38.81 15.69 -8.49
N THR A 66 39.55 16.65 -7.98
CA THR A 66 40.87 17.03 -8.51
C THR A 66 41.92 16.40 -7.59
N VAL A 67 42.75 15.55 -8.16
CA VAL A 67 43.93 14.98 -7.50
C VAL A 67 45.14 15.82 -7.89
N THR A 68 45.92 16.25 -6.89
CA THR A 68 47.14 17.04 -7.09
C THR A 68 48.33 16.28 -6.50
N ASP A 69 49.41 16.15 -7.23
CA ASP A 69 50.65 15.53 -6.79
C ASP A 69 51.59 16.51 -6.06
N ALA A 70 52.72 16.02 -5.52
CA ALA A 70 53.69 16.84 -4.80
C ALA A 70 54.32 17.95 -5.65
N ASN A 71 54.30 17.82 -6.98
CA ASN A 71 54.82 18.81 -7.93
C ASN A 71 53.72 19.74 -8.45
N SER A 72 52.52 19.71 -7.85
CA SER A 72 51.38 20.53 -8.26
C SER A 72 50.80 20.15 -9.64
N CYS A 73 51.11 18.98 -10.20
CA CYS A 73 50.40 18.44 -11.36
C CYS A 73 49.01 18.00 -10.95
N THR A 74 48.01 18.22 -11.78
CA THR A 74 46.62 17.92 -11.47
C THR A 74 46.01 16.93 -12.46
N SER A 75 45.09 16.09 -11.95
CA SER A 75 44.25 15.23 -12.77
C SER A 75 42.85 15.19 -12.15
N THR A 76 41.82 15.02 -12.96
CA THR A 76 40.41 14.98 -12.48
C THR A 76 39.75 13.65 -12.80
N SER A 77 38.83 13.23 -11.92
CA SER A 77 37.95 12.11 -12.15
C SER A 77 36.55 12.41 -11.57
N SER A 78 35.52 11.77 -12.10
CA SER A 78 34.14 11.95 -11.64
C SER A 78 33.51 10.62 -11.35
N VAL A 79 32.63 10.60 -10.31
CA VAL A 79 31.82 9.46 -9.93
C VAL A 79 30.39 9.92 -9.79
N THR A 80 29.43 9.07 -10.17
CA THR A 80 27.99 9.28 -9.95
C THR A 80 27.52 8.39 -8.84
N ILE A 81 26.92 8.99 -7.82
CA ILE A 81 26.16 8.31 -6.78
C ILE A 81 24.69 8.28 -7.24
N THR A 82 24.11 7.10 -7.28
CA THR A 82 22.72 6.90 -7.70
C THR A 82 21.81 6.66 -6.50
N GLU A 83 20.51 6.82 -6.69
CA GLU A 83 19.48 6.45 -5.72
C GLU A 83 18.37 5.63 -6.38
N PRO A 84 17.64 4.79 -5.63
CA PRO A 84 16.50 4.08 -6.17
C PRO A 84 15.32 5.02 -6.47
N ALA A 85 14.38 4.57 -7.29
CA ALA A 85 13.12 5.28 -7.48
C ALA A 85 12.35 5.40 -6.14
N ILE A 86 11.48 6.40 -6.03
CA ILE A 86 10.64 6.59 -4.84
C ILE A 86 9.82 5.32 -4.58
N LEU A 87 9.86 4.81 -3.35
CA LEU A 87 9.00 3.70 -2.93
C LEU A 87 7.55 4.19 -2.79
N VAL A 88 6.63 3.53 -3.47
CA VAL A 88 5.19 3.83 -3.46
C VAL A 88 4.43 2.60 -3.00
N ALA A 89 3.54 2.77 -2.03
CA ALA A 89 2.55 1.78 -1.62
C ALA A 89 1.20 2.10 -2.25
N SER A 90 0.48 1.08 -2.68
CA SER A 90 -0.92 1.20 -3.11
C SER A 90 -1.77 0.10 -2.50
N THR A 91 -3.07 0.40 -2.31
CA THR A 91 -4.04 -0.52 -1.73
C THR A 91 -5.33 -0.50 -2.54
N VAL A 92 -5.97 -1.67 -2.65
CA VAL A 92 -7.27 -1.85 -3.31
C VAL A 92 -8.17 -2.69 -2.42
N ALA A 93 -9.42 -2.24 -2.22
CA ALA A 93 -10.46 -3.07 -1.64
C ALA A 93 -10.95 -4.06 -2.73
N ASN A 94 -10.73 -5.36 -2.52
CA ASN A 94 -11.16 -6.40 -3.45
C ASN A 94 -12.63 -6.76 -3.24
N ALA A 95 -13.07 -6.79 -1.98
CA ALA A 95 -14.46 -6.98 -1.61
C ALA A 95 -14.79 -6.17 -0.35
N ASN A 96 -15.94 -5.53 -0.36
CA ASN A 96 -16.57 -4.96 0.83
C ASN A 96 -17.36 -6.04 1.58
N VAL A 97 -17.75 -5.73 2.81
CA VAL A 97 -18.61 -6.63 3.62
C VAL A 97 -19.98 -6.73 2.97
N THR A 98 -20.50 -7.95 2.83
CA THR A 98 -21.78 -8.20 2.13
C THR A 98 -23.01 -7.92 2.99
N CYS A 99 -22.95 -8.23 4.31
CA CYS A 99 -24.01 -7.94 5.26
C CYS A 99 -23.47 -7.15 6.43
N ASN A 100 -24.27 -6.24 6.96
CA ASN A 100 -23.87 -5.46 8.13
C ASN A 100 -23.40 -6.37 9.28
N GLY A 101 -22.25 -6.04 9.87
CA GLY A 101 -21.63 -6.78 10.97
C GLY A 101 -20.89 -8.06 10.61
N LEU A 102 -20.82 -8.45 9.33
CA LEU A 102 -19.98 -9.57 8.91
C LEU A 102 -18.51 -9.15 8.78
N SER A 103 -17.65 -10.16 8.60
CA SER A 103 -16.22 -10.00 8.41
C SER A 103 -15.77 -10.81 7.19
N ASN A 104 -16.23 -10.45 6.01
CA ASN A 104 -15.92 -11.12 4.75
C ASN A 104 -15.32 -10.17 3.69
N GLY A 105 -14.92 -8.97 4.10
CA GLY A 105 -14.19 -8.03 3.27
C GLY A 105 -12.78 -8.51 2.94
N SER A 106 -12.16 -7.95 1.91
CA SER A 106 -10.78 -8.24 1.52
C SER A 106 -10.10 -7.06 0.85
N ALA A 107 -8.77 -6.99 1.00
CA ALA A 107 -7.95 -5.97 0.40
C ALA A 107 -6.61 -6.53 -0.07
N THR A 108 -5.98 -5.83 -1.02
CA THR A 108 -4.64 -6.15 -1.51
C THR A 108 -3.78 -4.89 -1.48
N ALA A 109 -2.52 -5.05 -1.05
CA ALA A 109 -1.47 -4.05 -1.14
C ALA A 109 -0.45 -4.42 -2.20
N SER A 110 0.19 -3.42 -2.77
CA SER A 110 1.35 -3.58 -3.64
C SER A 110 2.37 -2.47 -3.39
N GLY A 111 3.64 -2.78 -3.69
CA GLY A 111 4.74 -1.83 -3.68
C GLY A 111 5.30 -1.63 -5.08
N SER A 112 5.80 -0.44 -5.37
CA SER A 112 6.53 -0.14 -6.59
C SER A 112 7.63 0.89 -6.31
N GLY A 113 8.66 0.97 -7.17
CA GLY A 113 9.84 1.76 -6.87
C GLY A 113 10.68 1.15 -5.75
N GLY A 114 11.56 1.91 -5.12
CA GLY A 114 12.50 1.38 -4.13
C GLY A 114 13.31 0.20 -4.66
N THR A 115 13.64 -0.75 -3.79
CA THR A 115 14.42 -1.95 -4.12
C THR A 115 13.63 -3.21 -3.72
N SER A 116 13.18 -4.01 -4.69
CA SER A 116 12.49 -5.28 -4.39
C SER A 116 13.41 -6.32 -3.73
N PRO A 117 12.89 -7.30 -2.94
CA PRO A 117 11.48 -7.57 -2.67
C PRO A 117 10.84 -6.63 -1.66
N TYR A 118 9.47 -6.61 -1.65
CA TYR A 118 8.70 -5.83 -0.69
C TYR A 118 8.11 -6.70 0.40
N THR A 119 8.01 -6.15 1.60
CA THR A 119 7.31 -6.74 2.74
C THR A 119 6.15 -5.84 3.17
N PHE A 120 5.14 -6.43 3.80
CA PHE A 120 3.90 -5.76 4.17
C PHE A 120 3.64 -5.93 5.67
N ALA A 121 3.17 -4.87 6.32
CA ALA A 121 2.71 -4.90 7.70
C ALA A 121 1.42 -4.10 7.80
N TRP A 122 0.28 -4.79 7.98
CA TRP A 122 -1.03 -4.18 8.09
C TRP A 122 -1.37 -3.81 9.54
N SER A 123 -2.25 -2.85 9.71
CA SER A 123 -2.76 -2.41 11.02
C SER A 123 -3.45 -3.50 11.83
N ASN A 124 -3.92 -4.57 11.19
CA ASN A 124 -4.48 -5.78 11.82
C ASN A 124 -3.44 -6.88 12.06
N SER A 125 -2.14 -6.55 12.01
CA SER A 125 -1.00 -7.45 12.21
C SER A 125 -0.78 -8.50 11.10
N ALA A 126 -1.51 -8.45 9.99
CA ALA A 126 -1.24 -9.29 8.84
C ALA A 126 0.04 -8.85 8.11
N THR A 127 0.76 -9.81 7.52
CA THR A 127 2.05 -9.57 6.82
C THR A 127 2.05 -9.99 5.36
N THR A 128 0.91 -10.41 4.84
CA THR A 128 0.73 -10.82 3.44
C THR A 128 0.29 -9.65 2.57
N ALA A 129 0.58 -9.69 1.28
CA ALA A 129 0.11 -8.68 0.34
C ALA A 129 -1.42 -8.60 0.28
N SER A 130 -2.10 -9.74 0.39
CA SER A 130 -3.58 -9.81 0.40
C SER A 130 -4.08 -10.24 1.77
N ILE A 131 -5.14 -9.58 2.25
CA ILE A 131 -5.81 -9.84 3.52
C ILE A 131 -7.30 -10.06 3.30
N THR A 132 -7.87 -10.98 4.05
CA THR A 132 -9.28 -11.40 3.97
C THR A 132 -9.91 -11.47 5.35
N GLY A 133 -11.22 -11.72 5.41
CA GLY A 133 -11.90 -11.79 6.70
C GLY A 133 -12.01 -10.43 7.40
N LEU A 134 -12.12 -9.35 6.63
CA LEU A 134 -12.14 -7.99 7.15
C LEU A 134 -13.55 -7.54 7.48
N SER A 135 -13.72 -6.95 8.65
CA SER A 135 -14.89 -6.14 8.99
C SER A 135 -14.83 -4.78 8.30
N ALA A 136 -15.92 -4.04 8.31
CA ALA A 136 -15.90 -2.65 7.88
C ALA A 136 -14.93 -1.82 8.74
N GLY A 137 -14.16 -0.96 8.10
CA GLY A 137 -13.15 -0.15 8.78
C GLY A 137 -12.01 0.27 7.85
N SER A 138 -11.08 1.04 8.39
CA SER A 138 -9.88 1.49 7.68
C SER A 138 -8.69 0.60 8.03
N TYR A 139 -7.99 0.13 7.02
CA TYR A 139 -6.80 -0.70 7.14
C TYR A 139 -5.62 0.02 6.49
N THR A 140 -4.58 0.24 7.27
CA THR A 140 -3.33 0.85 6.78
C THR A 140 -2.27 -0.22 6.65
N VAL A 141 -1.53 -0.21 5.55
CA VAL A 141 -0.36 -1.04 5.33
C VAL A 141 0.90 -0.19 5.33
N THR A 142 1.93 -0.66 5.99
CA THR A 142 3.32 -0.21 5.79
C THR A 142 3.98 -1.17 4.82
N VAL A 143 4.46 -0.65 3.70
CA VAL A 143 5.27 -1.39 2.72
C VAL A 143 6.73 -1.04 2.98
N SER A 144 7.57 -2.06 3.13
CA SER A 144 9.02 -1.90 3.27
C SER A 144 9.72 -2.59 2.11
N ASP A 145 10.72 -1.96 1.54
CA ASP A 145 11.57 -2.53 0.50
C ASP A 145 12.77 -3.32 1.08
N ALA A 146 13.61 -3.90 0.21
CA ALA A 146 14.79 -4.67 0.60
C ALA A 146 15.84 -3.86 1.39
N ASN A 147 15.86 -2.53 1.22
CA ASN A 147 16.73 -1.62 1.93
C ASN A 147 16.11 -1.05 3.21
N SER A 148 14.94 -1.57 3.63
CA SER A 148 14.15 -1.08 4.76
C SER A 148 13.61 0.35 4.60
N CYS A 149 13.52 0.85 3.38
CA CYS A 149 12.77 2.08 3.10
C CYS A 149 11.27 1.79 3.25
N THR A 150 10.53 2.68 3.88
CA THR A 150 9.11 2.43 4.19
C THR A 150 8.19 3.50 3.62
N THR A 151 6.99 3.09 3.27
CA THR A 151 5.89 3.99 2.90
C THR A 151 4.55 3.37 3.31
N THR A 152 3.50 4.15 3.40
CA THR A 152 2.19 3.68 3.85
C THR A 152 1.10 3.95 2.83
N SER A 153 0.08 3.10 2.83
CA SER A 153 -1.17 3.30 2.11
C SER A 153 -2.34 2.82 2.95
N SER A 154 -3.54 3.34 2.71
CA SER A 154 -4.73 2.96 3.46
C SER A 154 -5.88 2.62 2.53
N VAL A 155 -6.70 1.66 2.93
CA VAL A 155 -7.93 1.26 2.26
C VAL A 155 -9.08 1.20 3.25
N THR A 156 -10.27 1.56 2.81
CA THR A 156 -11.49 1.45 3.61
C THR A 156 -12.35 0.31 3.08
N ILE A 157 -12.69 -0.62 3.95
CA ILE A 157 -13.71 -1.66 3.73
C ILE A 157 -15.02 -1.12 4.26
N THR A 158 -16.05 -1.12 3.43
CA THR A 158 -17.39 -0.64 3.78
C THR A 158 -18.34 -1.81 4.03
N GLU A 159 -19.46 -1.53 4.67
CA GLU A 159 -20.57 -2.48 4.85
C GLU A 159 -21.91 -1.79 4.52
N PRO A 160 -22.95 -2.54 4.11
CA PRO A 160 -24.27 -1.98 3.94
C PRO A 160 -24.87 -1.59 5.29
N THR A 161 -25.89 -0.73 5.25
CA THR A 161 -26.70 -0.43 6.45
C THR A 161 -27.42 -1.68 6.95
N VAL A 162 -27.79 -1.70 8.23
CA VAL A 162 -28.53 -2.81 8.83
C VAL A 162 -29.81 -3.10 8.04
N LEU A 163 -30.02 -4.36 7.63
CA LEU A 163 -31.28 -4.79 7.03
C LEU A 163 -32.36 -4.83 8.10
N THR A 164 -33.47 -4.16 7.86
CA THR A 164 -34.63 -4.14 8.73
C THR A 164 -35.88 -4.64 8.00
N ALA A 165 -36.76 -5.34 8.70
CA ALA A 165 -38.06 -5.75 8.20
C ALA A 165 -39.15 -5.05 8.99
N SER A 166 -40.24 -4.74 8.33
CA SER A 166 -41.46 -4.30 8.96
C SER A 166 -42.67 -4.97 8.30
N SER A 167 -43.73 -5.18 9.06
CA SER A 167 -44.97 -5.74 8.55
C SER A 167 -46.18 -4.97 9.08
N VAL A 168 -47.18 -4.81 8.24
CA VAL A 168 -48.43 -4.10 8.57
C VAL A 168 -49.64 -4.92 8.13
N VAL A 169 -50.63 -5.03 8.98
CA VAL A 169 -51.91 -5.62 8.63
C VAL A 169 -52.68 -4.64 7.75
N ASN A 170 -53.04 -5.06 6.53
CA ASN A 170 -53.84 -4.27 5.59
C ASN A 170 -55.34 -4.45 5.83
N THR A 171 -55.72 -5.71 6.04
CA THR A 171 -57.14 -6.07 6.23
C THR A 171 -57.26 -7.11 7.33
N ASN A 172 -58.07 -6.82 8.33
CA ASN A 172 -58.50 -7.82 9.31
C ASN A 172 -59.63 -8.71 8.75
N ILE A 173 -59.78 -9.85 9.36
CA ILE A 173 -60.86 -10.80 9.00
C ILE A 173 -62.21 -10.17 9.32
N SER A 174 -63.11 -10.19 8.33
CA SER A 174 -64.45 -9.58 8.47
C SER A 174 -65.46 -10.41 9.25
N CYS A 175 -65.32 -11.75 9.27
CA CYS A 175 -66.24 -12.67 9.94
C CYS A 175 -65.47 -13.76 10.68
N ASN A 176 -66.02 -14.26 11.79
CA ASN A 176 -65.45 -15.40 12.52
C ASN A 176 -65.25 -16.61 11.59
N GLY A 177 -64.06 -17.18 11.54
CA GLY A 177 -63.69 -18.27 10.64
C GLY A 177 -63.37 -17.85 9.19
N GLY A 178 -63.36 -16.57 8.88
CA GLY A 178 -63.04 -16.06 7.56
C GLY A 178 -61.51 -16.16 7.20
N ASN A 179 -61.18 -15.99 5.94
CA ASN A 179 -59.85 -16.07 5.38
C ASN A 179 -59.53 -14.90 4.44
N ASN A 180 -60.08 -13.73 4.69
CA ASN A 180 -59.91 -12.54 3.88
C ASN A 180 -58.89 -11.53 4.46
N GLY A 181 -58.10 -11.94 5.46
CA GLY A 181 -57.05 -11.15 6.05
C GLY A 181 -55.90 -10.93 5.06
N SER A 182 -55.21 -9.80 5.20
CA SER A 182 -53.99 -9.53 4.43
C SER A 182 -52.98 -8.68 5.22
N ALA A 183 -51.70 -8.90 4.95
CA ALA A 183 -50.59 -8.14 5.53
C ALA A 183 -49.54 -7.85 4.47
N THR A 184 -48.86 -6.70 4.58
CA THR A 184 -47.77 -6.34 3.71
C THR A 184 -46.48 -6.18 4.51
N ALA A 185 -45.39 -6.77 4.02
CA ALA A 185 -44.04 -6.59 4.52
C ALA A 185 -43.25 -5.59 3.67
N SER A 186 -42.30 -4.94 4.30
CA SER A 186 -41.32 -4.13 3.63
C SER A 186 -39.92 -4.36 4.23
N GLY A 187 -38.89 -4.22 3.40
CA GLY A 187 -37.49 -4.23 3.80
C GLY A 187 -36.89 -2.85 3.64
N ALA A 188 -35.93 -2.50 4.50
CA ALA A 188 -35.13 -1.29 4.37
C ALA A 188 -33.69 -1.57 4.83
N GLY A 189 -32.72 -0.80 4.33
CA GLY A 189 -31.30 -1.10 4.56
C GLY A 189 -30.82 -2.32 3.77
N GLY A 190 -29.69 -2.89 4.13
CA GLY A 190 -29.08 -3.97 3.35
C GLY A 190 -28.80 -3.55 1.89
N THR A 191 -28.93 -4.50 0.98
CA THR A 191 -28.73 -4.30 -0.46
C THR A 191 -29.98 -4.74 -1.24
N ALA A 192 -30.72 -3.79 -1.83
CA ALA A 192 -31.89 -4.12 -2.65
C ALA A 192 -31.50 -4.92 -3.92
N PRO A 193 -32.42 -5.74 -4.50
CA PRO A 193 -33.81 -5.94 -4.15
C PRO A 193 -34.03 -6.86 -2.96
N TYR A 194 -35.24 -6.80 -2.40
CA TYR A 194 -35.66 -7.67 -1.28
C TYR A 194 -36.60 -8.79 -1.75
N THR A 195 -36.44 -9.94 -1.09
CA THR A 195 -37.35 -11.08 -1.22
C THR A 195 -38.03 -11.37 0.11
N PHE A 196 -39.22 -12.00 0.09
CA PHE A 196 -40.06 -12.22 1.25
C PHE A 196 -40.36 -13.70 1.35
N ALA A 197 -40.39 -14.22 2.58
CA ALA A 197 -40.83 -15.58 2.88
C ALA A 197 -41.69 -15.55 4.15
N TRP A 198 -42.99 -15.67 4.00
CA TRP A 198 -43.94 -15.69 5.10
C TRP A 198 -44.08 -17.10 5.71
N SER A 199 -44.47 -17.17 6.96
CA SER A 199 -44.71 -18.43 7.67
C SER A 199 -45.83 -19.29 7.06
N ASN A 200 -46.68 -18.73 6.21
CA ASN A 200 -47.69 -19.44 5.43
C ASN A 200 -47.22 -19.82 4.00
N ALA A 201 -45.92 -19.77 3.74
CA ALA A 201 -45.29 -20.04 2.46
C ALA A 201 -45.58 -19.02 1.33
N ALA A 202 -46.21 -17.87 1.62
CA ALA A 202 -46.27 -16.77 0.64
C ALA A 202 -44.90 -16.15 0.42
N THR A 203 -44.60 -15.78 -0.84
CA THR A 203 -43.27 -15.22 -1.25
C THR A 203 -43.36 -13.81 -1.80
N THR A 204 -44.52 -13.22 -1.83
CA THR A 204 -44.78 -11.84 -2.25
C THR A 204 -44.70 -10.88 -1.06
N ALA A 205 -44.45 -9.62 -1.32
CA ALA A 205 -44.45 -8.58 -0.28
C ALA A 205 -45.76 -8.54 0.48
N THR A 206 -46.89 -8.80 -0.21
CA THR A 206 -48.23 -8.89 0.42
C THR A 206 -48.67 -10.34 0.49
N ALA A 207 -48.97 -10.83 1.70
CA ALA A 207 -49.67 -12.07 1.96
C ALA A 207 -51.16 -11.81 2.07
N SER A 208 -51.97 -12.59 1.39
CA SER A 208 -53.42 -12.50 1.37
C SER A 208 -54.08 -13.85 1.68
N GLY A 209 -55.37 -13.88 1.90
CA GLY A 209 -56.07 -15.11 2.27
C GLY A 209 -55.75 -15.60 3.69
N LEU A 210 -55.36 -14.68 4.57
CA LEU A 210 -54.96 -15.01 5.93
C LEU A 210 -56.15 -15.31 6.81
N VAL A 211 -56.05 -16.39 7.60
CA VAL A 211 -56.95 -16.69 8.70
C VAL A 211 -56.49 -16.00 9.99
N ALA A 212 -57.27 -16.04 11.05
CA ALA A 212 -56.86 -15.52 12.35
C ALA A 212 -55.61 -16.28 12.86
N GLY A 213 -54.55 -15.52 13.19
CA GLY A 213 -53.27 -16.09 13.62
C GLY A 213 -52.13 -15.08 13.59
N THR A 214 -50.97 -15.52 14.05
CA THR A 214 -49.71 -14.74 13.97
C THR A 214 -48.91 -15.22 12.76
N TYR A 215 -48.42 -14.28 11.98
CA TYR A 215 -47.61 -14.54 10.80
C TYR A 215 -46.27 -13.81 10.96
N THR A 216 -45.18 -14.50 10.66
CA THR A 216 -43.84 -13.93 10.58
C THR A 216 -43.41 -13.89 9.13
N VAL A 217 -42.64 -12.87 8.78
CA VAL A 217 -42.02 -12.77 7.46
C VAL A 217 -40.49 -12.67 7.61
N THR A 218 -39.75 -13.46 6.85
CA THR A 218 -38.34 -13.31 6.65
C THR A 218 -38.11 -12.45 5.41
N VAL A 219 -37.42 -11.35 5.58
CA VAL A 219 -36.95 -10.47 4.47
C VAL A 219 -35.51 -10.80 4.21
N SER A 220 -35.17 -11.09 2.96
CA SER A 220 -33.81 -11.31 2.52
C SER A 220 -33.44 -10.24 1.48
N ASP A 221 -32.23 -9.71 1.57
CA ASP A 221 -31.69 -8.75 0.60
C ASP A 221 -30.96 -9.47 -0.57
N ALA A 222 -30.40 -8.69 -1.52
CA ALA A 222 -29.69 -9.23 -2.68
C ALA A 222 -28.42 -10.01 -2.31
N ASN A 223 -27.83 -9.76 -1.16
CA ASN A 223 -26.65 -10.45 -0.63
C ASN A 223 -27.03 -11.65 0.26
N SER A 224 -28.32 -12.01 0.33
CA SER A 224 -28.87 -13.08 1.18
C SER A 224 -28.75 -12.79 2.69
N CYS A 225 -28.60 -11.52 3.07
CA CYS A 225 -28.74 -11.12 4.47
C CYS A 225 -30.20 -11.19 4.85
N THR A 226 -30.53 -11.70 6.05
CA THR A 226 -31.91 -11.96 6.47
C THR A 226 -32.28 -11.27 7.76
N THR A 227 -33.52 -10.87 7.88
CA THR A 227 -34.13 -10.36 9.11
C THR A 227 -35.61 -10.74 9.14
N THR A 228 -36.22 -10.68 10.31
CA THR A 228 -37.65 -11.11 10.51
C THR A 228 -38.47 -9.98 11.11
N SER A 229 -39.77 -9.97 10.79
CA SER A 229 -40.77 -9.11 11.40
C SER A 229 -42.02 -9.94 11.80
#